data_e8eabcc45f538b6b8b0c7281f129d36b
#
_entry.id   e8eabcc45f538b6b8b0c7281f129d36b
#
_cell.length_a   1.000
_cell.length_b   1.000
_cell.length_c   1.000
_cell.angle_alpha   90.00
_cell.angle_beta   90.00
_cell.angle_gamma   90.00
#
_symmetry.space_group_name_H-M   'P 1'
#
loop_
_entity.id
_entity.type
_entity.pdbx_description
1 polymer ?
#
loop_
_entity_poly.entity_id
_entity_poly.type
_entity_poly.pdbx_seq_one_letter_code
_entity_poly.pdbx_strand_id
1 'polypeptide(L)'
;MKSHSVTISKILKNYNLCEYCTGRLISKLVGKPSSKSLGKKYLIKYKKTSTTKCYICKNLFENLDLMLSNIYEKSDDVDFKTFNLGIILKNSILERDDLIKSKFKLKGIENIKFGVSAEIIKKISRRTKSKRIVDNPDLFIQANFKDESCTIRTKPLFVYGRYNKKIRKLPQKQVLCKSCNGIGCHNCNFDGLETLESVESNISNFLIKKFDGNQVKINWIGGEDQSSLVLGDGRPFFAKILNPKRRNRILRKSLKLEDISLSELKKIPIPPKGSIAFKSKVSIIIDTKKPISLTQLKKLDILKNSEIHDAGKNKKNTQKRIYKISYKKLGKTSFLLDLLLDGGIPIKSFIQNSEITPNVSELLDNQCRCKSLDFKNIIL
;
A
#
# COMPACT_ATOMS: atom_id res chain seq x y z
N MET A 1 44.38 -21.05 -25.86
CA MET A 1 43.37 -21.19 -26.93
C MET A 1 43.11 -22.66 -27.32
N LYS A 2 44.11 -23.54 -27.50
CA LYS A 2 43.89 -24.99 -27.84
C LYS A 2 43.08 -25.75 -26.81
N SER A 3 43.24 -25.52 -25.50
CA SER A 3 42.54 -26.21 -24.41
C SER A 3 41.01 -25.94 -24.43
N HIS A 4 40.55 -24.71 -24.69
CA HIS A 4 39.13 -24.36 -24.75
C HIS A 4 38.42 -24.97 -25.96
N SER A 5 39.10 -25.05 -27.12
CA SER A 5 38.54 -25.72 -28.31
C SER A 5 38.25 -27.21 -28.07
N VAL A 6 39.19 -27.91 -27.36
CA VAL A 6 39.05 -29.29 -26.97
C VAL A 6 37.85 -29.49 -26.02
N THR A 7 37.70 -28.62 -25.04
CA THR A 7 36.54 -28.65 -24.08
C THR A 7 35.24 -28.44 -24.80
N ILE A 8 35.13 -27.47 -25.70
CA ILE A 8 33.92 -27.20 -26.49
C ILE A 8 33.56 -28.42 -27.34
N SER A 9 34.58 -29.01 -28.04
CA SER A 9 34.36 -30.19 -28.85
C SER A 9 33.82 -31.37 -28.02
N LYS A 10 34.42 -31.62 -26.84
CA LYS A 10 33.96 -32.69 -25.93
C LYS A 10 32.51 -32.46 -25.45
N ILE A 11 32.13 -31.22 -25.08
CA ILE A 11 30.77 -30.88 -24.68
C ILE A 11 29.79 -31.20 -25.82
N LEU A 12 30.04 -30.67 -27.01
CA LEU A 12 29.15 -30.84 -28.16
C LEU A 12 29.11 -32.27 -28.71
N LYS A 13 30.17 -33.05 -28.51
CA LYS A 13 30.20 -34.48 -28.88
C LYS A 13 29.30 -35.29 -27.93
N ASN A 14 29.30 -35.01 -26.65
CA ASN A 14 28.59 -35.82 -25.64
C ASN A 14 27.16 -35.39 -25.38
N TYR A 15 26.78 -34.13 -25.69
CA TYR A 15 25.46 -33.61 -25.38
C TYR A 15 24.83 -32.87 -26.55
N ASN A 16 23.60 -33.17 -26.85
CA ASN A 16 22.78 -32.37 -27.77
C ASN A 16 22.30 -31.11 -27.06
N LEU A 17 22.73 -29.95 -27.52
CA LEU A 17 22.41 -28.66 -26.92
C LEU A 17 21.78 -27.72 -27.96
N CYS A 18 20.79 -26.98 -27.57
CA CYS A 18 20.26 -25.89 -28.40
C CYS A 18 21.22 -24.69 -28.49
N GLU A 19 20.96 -23.81 -29.42
CA GLU A 19 21.76 -22.60 -29.65
C GLU A 19 21.95 -21.75 -28.38
N TYR A 20 20.88 -21.58 -27.57
CA TYR A 20 20.94 -20.83 -26.33
C TYR A 20 21.84 -21.48 -25.27
N CYS A 21 21.65 -22.78 -25.01
CA CYS A 21 22.45 -23.50 -24.04
C CYS A 21 23.91 -23.58 -24.46
N THR A 22 24.19 -23.83 -25.73
CA THR A 22 25.55 -23.81 -26.30
C THR A 22 26.20 -22.45 -26.12
N GLY A 23 25.54 -21.36 -26.57
CA GLY A 23 26.06 -20.01 -26.43
C GLY A 23 26.40 -19.62 -25.00
N ARG A 24 25.55 -20.00 -24.05
CA ARG A 24 25.76 -19.76 -22.63
C ARG A 24 26.98 -20.53 -22.07
N LEU A 25 27.06 -21.82 -22.31
CA LEU A 25 28.14 -22.65 -21.80
C LEU A 25 29.52 -22.28 -22.33
N ILE A 26 29.60 -21.87 -23.59
CA ILE A 26 30.88 -21.54 -24.21
C ILE A 26 31.30 -20.08 -24.08
N SER A 27 30.40 -19.19 -23.64
CA SER A 27 30.61 -17.74 -23.60
C SER A 27 31.92 -17.32 -22.92
N LYS A 28 32.20 -17.86 -21.72
CA LYS A 28 33.43 -17.58 -20.97
C LYS A 28 34.67 -18.22 -21.61
N LEU A 29 34.55 -19.41 -22.19
CA LEU A 29 35.64 -20.11 -22.86
C LEU A 29 36.15 -19.34 -24.08
N VAL A 30 35.29 -18.56 -24.72
CA VAL A 30 35.62 -17.80 -25.93
C VAL A 30 35.70 -16.30 -25.68
N GLY A 31 35.55 -15.85 -24.41
CA GLY A 31 35.64 -14.44 -24.05
C GLY A 31 34.57 -13.55 -24.70
N LYS A 32 33.36 -14.10 -24.94
CA LYS A 32 32.25 -13.38 -25.58
C LYS A 32 30.99 -13.44 -24.75
N PRO A 33 30.09 -12.42 -24.84
CA PRO A 33 28.81 -12.47 -24.18
C PRO A 33 27.98 -13.69 -24.60
N SER A 34 27.23 -14.25 -23.66
CA SER A 34 26.26 -15.30 -23.93
C SER A 34 25.20 -14.82 -24.93
N SER A 35 25.00 -15.56 -26.01
CA SER A 35 23.97 -15.25 -27.01
C SER A 35 23.57 -16.47 -27.83
N LYS A 36 22.34 -16.44 -28.38
CA LYS A 36 21.85 -17.44 -29.32
C LYS A 36 22.75 -17.52 -30.56
N SER A 37 23.16 -16.38 -31.12
CA SER A 37 24.02 -16.29 -32.31
C SER A 37 25.41 -16.93 -32.07
N LEU A 38 25.99 -16.73 -30.88
CA LEU A 38 27.24 -17.40 -30.49
C LEU A 38 27.07 -18.92 -30.53
N GLY A 39 26.01 -19.44 -29.91
CA GLY A 39 25.72 -20.87 -29.89
C GLY A 39 25.51 -21.42 -31.30
N LYS A 40 24.71 -20.75 -32.13
CA LYS A 40 24.50 -21.13 -33.53
C LYS A 40 25.81 -21.22 -34.30
N LYS A 41 26.69 -20.23 -34.19
CA LYS A 41 28.02 -20.20 -34.84
C LYS A 41 28.86 -21.43 -34.48
N TYR A 42 28.87 -21.83 -33.20
CA TYR A 42 29.65 -22.96 -32.74
C TYR A 42 29.01 -24.31 -33.09
N LEU A 43 27.69 -24.45 -33.09
CA LEU A 43 26.99 -25.64 -33.56
C LEU A 43 27.33 -25.91 -35.05
N ILE A 44 27.26 -24.89 -35.88
CA ILE A 44 27.64 -25.00 -37.31
C ILE A 44 29.12 -25.38 -37.44
N LYS A 45 30.03 -24.70 -36.71
CA LYS A 45 31.49 -25.03 -36.75
C LYS A 45 31.79 -26.46 -36.41
N TYR A 46 31.04 -27.08 -35.50
CA TYR A 46 31.23 -28.48 -35.09
C TYR A 46 30.25 -29.46 -35.79
N LYS A 47 29.61 -29.04 -36.87
CA LYS A 47 28.66 -29.83 -37.70
C LYS A 47 27.58 -30.51 -36.85
N LYS A 48 27.02 -29.79 -35.88
CA LYS A 48 25.92 -30.24 -35.03
C LYS A 48 24.62 -29.56 -35.45
N THR A 49 23.59 -30.36 -35.65
CA THR A 49 22.23 -29.89 -35.94
C THR A 49 21.38 -29.91 -34.67
N SER A 50 20.53 -28.92 -34.52
CA SER A 50 19.63 -28.75 -33.35
C SER A 50 18.33 -29.60 -33.50
N THR A 51 18.37 -30.72 -34.19
CA THR A 51 17.16 -31.49 -34.53
C THR A 51 16.60 -32.34 -33.39
N THR A 52 17.34 -32.51 -32.32
CA THR A 52 16.92 -33.30 -31.16
C THR A 52 16.70 -32.42 -29.91
N LYS A 53 15.86 -32.92 -29.01
CA LYS A 53 15.52 -32.21 -27.76
C LYS A 53 16.78 -31.86 -26.95
N CYS A 54 16.97 -30.58 -26.62
CA CYS A 54 18.13 -30.12 -25.89
C CYS A 54 18.29 -30.85 -24.54
N TYR A 55 19.49 -31.35 -24.25
CA TYR A 55 19.75 -32.09 -23.01
C TYR A 55 19.45 -31.25 -21.76
N ILE A 56 19.86 -29.99 -21.71
CA ILE A 56 19.69 -29.14 -20.54
C ILE A 56 18.23 -28.64 -20.43
N CYS A 57 17.81 -27.84 -21.38
CA CYS A 57 16.56 -27.05 -21.23
C CYS A 57 15.32 -27.78 -21.77
N LYS A 58 15.48 -28.95 -22.42
CA LYS A 58 14.38 -29.69 -23.06
C LYS A 58 13.52 -28.80 -23.97
N ASN A 59 14.17 -27.91 -24.73
CA ASN A 59 13.58 -26.91 -25.65
C ASN A 59 12.79 -25.78 -24.97
N LEU A 60 13.03 -25.53 -23.67
CA LEU A 60 12.37 -24.45 -22.96
C LEU A 60 12.54 -23.09 -23.64
N PHE A 61 13.73 -22.79 -24.19
CA PHE A 61 13.99 -21.52 -24.87
C PHE A 61 13.17 -21.33 -26.16
N GLU A 62 12.76 -22.40 -26.80
CA GLU A 62 11.92 -22.39 -28.00
C GLU A 62 10.44 -22.24 -27.65
N ASN A 63 10.05 -22.69 -26.44
CA ASN A 63 8.68 -22.69 -25.96
C ASN A 63 8.38 -21.56 -24.92
N LEU A 64 9.13 -20.45 -25.00
CA LEU A 64 8.89 -19.31 -24.10
C LEU A 64 7.59 -18.54 -24.42
N ASP A 65 7.03 -18.72 -25.62
CA ASP A 65 5.91 -17.91 -26.09
C ASP A 65 4.62 -18.18 -25.30
N LEU A 66 4.40 -19.42 -24.82
CA LEU A 66 3.27 -19.71 -23.94
C LEU A 66 3.35 -18.90 -22.62
N MET A 67 4.51 -18.93 -21.97
CA MET A 67 4.72 -18.14 -20.74
C MET A 67 4.62 -16.65 -20.99
N LEU A 68 5.11 -16.18 -22.12
CA LEU A 68 5.02 -14.76 -22.50
C LEU A 68 3.57 -14.35 -22.76
N SER A 69 2.77 -15.20 -23.41
CA SER A 69 1.33 -14.95 -23.57
C SER A 69 0.63 -14.81 -22.24
N ASN A 70 0.88 -15.71 -21.27
CA ASN A 70 0.34 -15.63 -19.92
C ASN A 70 0.78 -14.33 -19.17
N ILE A 71 2.04 -13.93 -19.37
CA ILE A 71 2.55 -12.67 -18.78
C ILE A 71 1.83 -11.47 -19.40
N TYR A 72 1.69 -11.45 -20.71
CA TYR A 72 1.05 -10.34 -21.43
C TYR A 72 -0.43 -10.23 -21.09
N GLU A 73 -1.17 -11.34 -21.11
CA GLU A 73 -2.58 -11.37 -20.74
C GLU A 73 -2.82 -10.76 -19.35
N LYS A 74 -2.01 -11.17 -18.35
CA LYS A 74 -2.14 -10.64 -16.99
C LYS A 74 -1.67 -9.20 -16.80
N SER A 75 -0.77 -8.72 -17.65
CA SER A 75 -0.19 -7.37 -17.55
C SER A 75 -0.80 -6.34 -18.51
N ASP A 76 -1.66 -6.72 -19.42
CA ASP A 76 -2.22 -5.84 -20.46
C ASP A 76 -3.01 -4.66 -19.87
N ASP A 77 -3.73 -4.90 -18.78
CA ASP A 77 -4.51 -3.88 -18.05
C ASP A 77 -3.70 -3.08 -17.02
N VAL A 78 -2.38 -3.33 -16.90
CA VAL A 78 -1.56 -2.74 -15.85
C VAL A 78 -0.69 -1.61 -16.37
N ASP A 79 -0.82 -0.44 -15.78
CA ASP A 79 0.08 0.69 -16.04
C ASP A 79 1.42 0.46 -15.32
N PHE A 80 2.51 0.27 -16.06
CA PHE A 80 3.86 0.20 -15.50
C PHE A 80 4.91 0.76 -16.45
N LYS A 81 5.94 1.38 -15.90
CA LYS A 81 7.14 1.83 -16.62
C LYS A 81 8.36 0.98 -16.28
N THR A 82 8.32 0.35 -15.13
CA THR A 82 9.39 -0.48 -14.60
C THR A 82 8.85 -1.82 -14.15
N PHE A 83 9.65 -2.87 -14.35
CA PHE A 83 9.29 -4.21 -13.90
C PHE A 83 10.50 -4.99 -13.37
N ASN A 84 10.24 -6.05 -12.60
CA ASN A 84 11.21 -7.08 -12.29
C ASN A 84 10.59 -8.46 -12.56
N LEU A 85 11.45 -9.44 -12.84
CA LEU A 85 11.05 -10.80 -13.19
C LEU A 85 11.75 -11.83 -12.29
N GLY A 86 10.95 -12.60 -11.57
CA GLY A 86 11.36 -13.84 -10.91
C GLY A 86 11.02 -15.06 -11.75
N ILE A 87 11.92 -16.04 -11.79
CA ILE A 87 11.69 -17.29 -12.54
C ILE A 87 11.85 -18.49 -11.61
N ILE A 88 10.95 -19.45 -11.74
CA ILE A 88 11.03 -20.77 -11.12
C ILE A 88 11.13 -21.81 -12.23
N LEU A 89 12.23 -22.59 -12.25
CA LEU A 89 12.46 -23.68 -13.20
C LEU A 89 12.26 -25.03 -12.54
N LYS A 90 11.98 -26.06 -13.35
CA LYS A 90 12.00 -27.47 -12.91
C LYS A 90 13.39 -27.83 -12.41
N ASN A 91 13.50 -28.51 -11.28
CA ASN A 91 14.78 -28.88 -10.66
C ASN A 91 15.66 -29.65 -11.62
N SER A 92 15.07 -30.58 -12.38
CA SER A 92 15.79 -31.39 -13.37
C SER A 92 16.48 -30.56 -14.47
N ILE A 93 16.06 -29.33 -14.74
CA ILE A 93 16.76 -28.42 -15.68
C ILE A 93 18.01 -27.86 -15.02
N LEU A 94 17.90 -27.46 -13.75
CA LEU A 94 19.02 -26.92 -12.97
C LEU A 94 20.09 -28.00 -12.76
N GLU A 95 19.69 -29.20 -12.37
CA GLU A 95 20.58 -30.34 -12.16
C GLU A 95 21.37 -30.70 -13.42
N ARG A 96 20.73 -30.75 -14.60
CA ARG A 96 21.44 -31.03 -15.88
C ARG A 96 22.38 -29.91 -16.26
N ASP A 97 22.07 -28.67 -15.95
CA ASP A 97 22.94 -27.52 -16.16
C ASP A 97 24.19 -27.61 -15.29
N ASP A 98 24.01 -27.92 -14.02
CA ASP A 98 25.10 -28.00 -13.04
C ASP A 98 25.96 -29.24 -13.27
N LEU A 99 25.38 -30.36 -13.72
CA LEU A 99 26.11 -31.58 -14.11
C LEU A 99 27.12 -31.26 -15.22
N ILE A 100 26.70 -30.58 -16.29
CA ILE A 100 27.64 -30.25 -17.39
C ILE A 100 28.72 -29.27 -16.90
N LYS A 101 28.34 -28.27 -16.11
CA LYS A 101 29.32 -27.32 -15.57
C LYS A 101 30.37 -28.02 -14.69
N SER A 102 29.93 -28.90 -13.82
CA SER A 102 30.83 -29.67 -12.95
C SER A 102 31.73 -30.61 -13.76
N LYS A 103 31.14 -31.43 -14.64
CA LYS A 103 31.88 -32.43 -15.46
C LYS A 103 32.98 -31.78 -16.29
N PHE A 104 32.75 -30.59 -16.86
CA PHE A 104 33.73 -29.90 -17.70
C PHE A 104 34.46 -28.79 -16.97
N LYS A 105 34.32 -28.68 -15.63
CA LYS A 105 34.95 -27.67 -14.77
C LYS A 105 34.76 -26.24 -15.27
N LEU A 106 33.54 -25.91 -15.70
CA LEU A 106 33.18 -24.61 -16.27
C LEU A 106 32.94 -23.61 -15.16
N LYS A 107 33.94 -22.77 -14.84
CA LYS A 107 33.85 -21.74 -13.81
C LYS A 107 33.28 -20.43 -14.37
N GLY A 108 32.46 -19.72 -13.59
CA GLY A 108 31.94 -18.38 -13.92
C GLY A 108 30.91 -18.36 -15.05
N ILE A 109 30.38 -19.52 -15.46
CA ILE A 109 29.29 -19.62 -16.45
C ILE A 109 27.96 -19.24 -15.79
N GLU A 110 27.20 -18.39 -16.46
CA GLU A 110 25.87 -18.00 -16.00
C GLU A 110 24.95 -19.22 -15.82
N ASN A 111 24.13 -19.19 -14.76
CA ASN A 111 23.10 -20.20 -14.54
C ASN A 111 22.04 -20.14 -15.63
N ILE A 112 21.45 -21.27 -16.00
CA ILE A 112 20.37 -21.35 -17.00
C ILE A 112 19.18 -20.47 -16.64
N LYS A 113 18.87 -20.33 -15.36
CA LYS A 113 17.82 -19.44 -14.86
C LYS A 113 18.05 -17.99 -15.29
N PHE A 114 19.31 -17.54 -15.25
CA PHE A 114 19.67 -16.18 -15.72
C PHE A 114 19.47 -16.06 -17.24
N GLY A 115 19.89 -17.05 -18.03
CA GLY A 115 19.69 -17.04 -19.48
C GLY A 115 18.22 -16.98 -19.90
N VAL A 116 17.36 -17.79 -19.24
CA VAL A 116 15.90 -17.75 -19.47
C VAL A 116 15.32 -16.39 -19.08
N SER A 117 15.74 -15.86 -17.91
CA SER A 117 15.31 -14.54 -17.44
C SER A 117 15.68 -13.43 -18.44
N ALA A 118 16.92 -13.44 -18.96
CA ALA A 118 17.39 -12.44 -19.91
C ALA A 118 16.57 -12.42 -21.21
N GLU A 119 16.22 -13.59 -21.75
CA GLU A 119 15.39 -13.67 -22.96
C GLU A 119 13.96 -13.17 -22.74
N ILE A 120 13.33 -13.53 -21.61
CA ILE A 120 11.99 -13.06 -21.28
C ILE A 120 12.00 -11.53 -21.06
N ILE A 121 12.95 -11.03 -20.27
CA ILE A 121 13.11 -9.57 -20.02
C ILE A 121 13.24 -8.82 -21.34
N LYS A 122 14.09 -9.31 -22.25
CA LYS A 122 14.30 -8.69 -23.56
C LYS A 122 12.99 -8.62 -24.37
N LYS A 123 12.18 -9.71 -24.38
CA LYS A 123 10.90 -9.75 -25.08
C LYS A 123 9.87 -8.82 -24.44
N ILE A 124 9.76 -8.81 -23.11
CA ILE A 124 8.86 -7.89 -22.37
C ILE A 124 9.27 -6.43 -22.64
N SER A 125 10.54 -6.08 -22.43
CA SER A 125 11.02 -4.69 -22.62
C SER A 125 10.77 -4.17 -24.04
N ARG A 126 10.91 -5.02 -25.05
CA ARG A 126 10.63 -4.65 -26.45
C ARG A 126 9.15 -4.38 -26.71
N ARG A 127 8.25 -5.25 -26.19
CA ARG A 127 6.82 -5.10 -26.39
C ARG A 127 6.24 -3.95 -25.60
N THR A 128 6.59 -3.83 -24.32
CA THR A 128 5.98 -2.86 -23.39
C THR A 128 6.71 -1.53 -23.30
N LYS A 129 7.91 -1.43 -23.90
CA LYS A 129 8.85 -0.29 -23.77
C LYS A 129 9.21 0.02 -22.30
N SER A 130 9.05 -0.95 -21.42
CA SER A 130 9.33 -0.84 -19.99
C SER A 130 10.75 -1.27 -19.66
N LYS A 131 11.32 -0.69 -18.59
CA LYS A 131 12.68 -0.95 -18.14
C LYS A 131 12.70 -1.92 -16.96
N ARG A 132 13.58 -2.91 -17.00
CA ARG A 132 13.83 -3.76 -15.83
C ARG A 132 14.58 -2.98 -14.76
N ILE A 133 14.08 -3.05 -13.51
CA ILE A 133 14.79 -2.60 -12.30
C ILE A 133 14.61 -3.66 -11.21
N VAL A 134 15.61 -3.78 -10.33
CA VAL A 134 15.60 -4.77 -9.24
C VAL A 134 14.83 -4.23 -8.04
N ASP A 135 15.13 -2.98 -7.67
CA ASP A 135 14.59 -2.35 -6.47
C ASP A 135 13.29 -1.63 -6.78
N ASN A 136 12.23 -2.03 -6.06
CA ASN A 136 10.95 -1.34 -6.02
C ASN A 136 10.30 -1.07 -7.40
N PRO A 137 10.18 -2.09 -8.27
CA PRO A 137 9.56 -1.95 -9.60
C PRO A 137 8.06 -1.65 -9.50
N ASP A 138 7.49 -1.05 -10.56
CA ASP A 138 6.04 -0.85 -10.67
C ASP A 138 5.29 -2.18 -10.74
N LEU A 139 5.87 -3.17 -11.44
CA LEU A 139 5.33 -4.49 -11.64
C LEU A 139 6.37 -5.57 -11.29
N PHE A 140 6.00 -6.49 -10.41
CA PHE A 140 6.76 -7.72 -10.18
C PHE A 140 6.04 -8.88 -10.86
N ILE A 141 6.77 -9.60 -11.72
CA ILE A 141 6.30 -10.76 -12.48
C ILE A 141 7.00 -11.99 -11.93
N GLN A 142 6.26 -13.04 -11.60
CA GLN A 142 6.81 -14.34 -11.23
C GLN A 142 6.33 -15.39 -12.24
N ALA A 143 7.25 -15.87 -13.09
CA ALA A 143 7.00 -16.91 -14.06
C ALA A 143 7.43 -18.28 -13.49
N ASN A 144 6.50 -19.19 -13.33
CA ASN A 144 6.74 -20.53 -12.80
C ASN A 144 6.63 -21.57 -13.91
N PHE A 145 7.77 -22.13 -14.32
CA PHE A 145 7.86 -23.16 -15.35
C PHE A 145 7.65 -24.58 -14.81
N LYS A 146 7.37 -24.76 -13.51
CA LYS A 146 7.03 -26.07 -12.94
C LYS A 146 5.58 -26.43 -13.29
N ASP A 147 4.69 -25.47 -13.13
CA ASP A 147 3.24 -25.56 -13.31
C ASP A 147 2.71 -24.66 -14.44
N GLU A 148 3.62 -24.02 -15.18
CA GLU A 148 3.32 -23.13 -16.31
C GLU A 148 2.47 -21.90 -15.93
N SER A 149 2.52 -21.50 -14.63
CA SER A 149 1.76 -20.38 -14.10
C SER A 149 2.55 -19.07 -14.11
N CYS A 150 1.80 -17.96 -14.14
CA CYS A 150 2.35 -16.62 -13.98
C CYS A 150 1.55 -15.86 -12.91
N THR A 151 2.25 -15.19 -11.99
CA THR A 151 1.64 -14.25 -11.06
C THR A 151 2.25 -12.86 -11.22
N ILE A 152 1.43 -11.82 -11.07
CA ILE A 152 1.87 -10.44 -11.10
C ILE A 152 1.47 -9.73 -9.81
N ARG A 153 2.31 -8.79 -9.38
CA ARG A 153 2.03 -7.90 -8.24
C ARG A 153 2.45 -6.50 -8.60
N THR A 154 1.58 -5.54 -8.39
CA THR A 154 1.92 -4.14 -8.63
C THR A 154 2.36 -3.47 -7.34
N LYS A 155 3.25 -2.49 -7.45
CA LYS A 155 3.67 -1.65 -6.35
C LYS A 155 2.47 -0.91 -5.76
N PRO A 156 2.28 -0.88 -4.44
CA PRO A 156 1.22 -0.07 -3.83
C PRO A 156 1.31 1.40 -4.23
N LEU A 157 0.15 2.04 -4.34
CA LEU A 157 0.03 3.48 -4.58
C LEU A 157 -0.41 4.16 -3.29
N PHE A 158 0.22 5.28 -2.95
CA PHE A 158 -0.15 6.07 -1.79
C PHE A 158 -0.78 7.39 -2.21
N VAL A 159 -1.84 7.76 -1.51
CA VAL A 159 -2.58 9.00 -1.71
C VAL A 159 -2.71 9.72 -0.39
N TYR A 160 -2.42 11.02 -0.39
CA TYR A 160 -2.79 11.96 0.67
C TYR A 160 -4.06 12.69 0.24
N GLY A 161 -4.92 13.01 1.19
CA GLY A 161 -6.08 13.84 0.99
C GLY A 161 -6.68 14.33 2.29
N ARG A 162 -7.69 15.18 2.17
CA ARG A 162 -8.54 15.65 3.26
C ARG A 162 -9.99 15.36 2.94
N TYR A 163 -10.80 15.09 3.95
CA TYR A 163 -12.24 14.98 3.77
C TYR A 163 -13.00 15.90 4.70
N ASN A 164 -14.11 16.42 4.20
CA ASN A 164 -15.14 17.09 4.98
C ASN A 164 -16.37 16.19 5.08
N LYS A 165 -17.01 16.18 6.24
CA LYS A 165 -18.26 15.48 6.52
C LYS A 165 -19.27 16.48 7.05
N LYS A 166 -20.33 16.76 6.28
CA LYS A 166 -21.38 17.73 6.62
C LYS A 166 -22.66 17.07 7.17
N ILE A 167 -22.66 15.75 7.27
CA ILE A 167 -23.76 14.96 7.82
C ILE A 167 -23.35 14.30 9.13
N ARG A 168 -24.31 14.11 10.02
CA ARG A 168 -24.14 13.36 11.26
C ARG A 168 -24.53 11.89 11.06
N LYS A 169 -24.22 11.03 12.01
CA LYS A 169 -24.47 9.58 12.01
C LYS A 169 -23.68 8.76 11.01
N LEU A 170 -22.80 9.38 10.20
CA LEU A 170 -21.87 8.67 9.34
C LEU A 170 -20.58 8.34 10.13
N PRO A 171 -20.25 7.06 10.39
CA PRO A 171 -19.03 6.69 11.08
C PRO A 171 -17.79 6.98 10.23
N GLN A 172 -16.65 7.29 10.87
CA GLN A 172 -15.38 7.48 10.18
C GLN A 172 -14.88 6.18 9.57
N LYS A 173 -14.92 5.10 10.36
CA LYS A 173 -14.44 3.78 9.97
C LYS A 173 -15.61 2.84 9.75
N GLN A 174 -15.40 1.82 8.95
CA GLN A 174 -16.31 0.70 8.88
C GLN A 174 -16.45 0.04 10.26
N VAL A 175 -17.65 -0.25 10.67
CA VAL A 175 -17.96 -0.88 11.95
C VAL A 175 -18.30 -2.33 11.69
N LEU A 176 -17.57 -3.24 12.30
CA LEU A 176 -17.83 -4.67 12.18
C LEU A 176 -19.18 -5.02 12.85
N CYS A 177 -19.87 -5.96 12.27
CA CYS A 177 -21.11 -6.47 12.83
C CYS A 177 -20.86 -7.06 14.24
N LYS A 178 -21.61 -6.60 15.24
CA LYS A 178 -21.45 -7.05 16.63
C LYS A 178 -21.79 -8.52 16.84
N SER A 179 -22.69 -9.07 15.99
CA SER A 179 -23.12 -10.46 16.10
C SER A 179 -22.11 -11.47 15.57
N CYS A 180 -21.32 -11.12 14.55
CA CYS A 180 -20.39 -12.05 13.90
C CYS A 180 -18.94 -11.56 13.85
N ASN A 181 -18.61 -10.39 14.42
CA ASN A 181 -17.29 -9.80 14.41
C ASN A 181 -16.61 -9.76 13.02
N GLY A 182 -17.40 -9.52 11.98
CA GLY A 182 -16.89 -9.36 10.61
C GLY A 182 -16.89 -10.64 9.76
N ILE A 183 -17.35 -11.78 10.30
CA ILE A 183 -17.36 -13.06 9.54
C ILE A 183 -18.49 -13.09 8.50
N GLY A 184 -19.59 -12.39 8.76
CA GLY A 184 -20.83 -12.44 8.00
C GLY A 184 -21.88 -13.33 8.67
N CYS A 185 -23.10 -12.80 8.86
CA CYS A 185 -24.24 -13.52 9.44
C CYS A 185 -25.54 -12.93 8.91
N HIS A 186 -26.67 -13.58 9.21
CA HIS A 186 -27.99 -13.09 8.80
C HIS A 186 -28.29 -11.65 9.27
N ASN A 187 -27.83 -11.26 10.47
CA ASN A 187 -28.07 -9.92 11.01
C ASN A 187 -27.37 -8.79 10.24
N CYS A 188 -26.36 -9.11 9.45
CA CYS A 188 -25.63 -8.16 8.61
C CYS A 188 -25.71 -8.53 7.12
N ASN A 189 -26.68 -9.32 6.70
CA ASN A 189 -26.83 -9.81 5.33
C ASN A 189 -25.53 -10.42 4.77
N PHE A 190 -24.77 -11.10 5.61
CA PHE A 190 -23.46 -11.70 5.30
C PHE A 190 -22.33 -10.73 4.95
N ASP A 191 -22.54 -9.42 5.05
CA ASP A 191 -21.51 -8.39 4.76
C ASP A 191 -20.44 -8.27 5.85
N GLY A 192 -20.67 -8.81 7.05
CA GLY A 192 -19.78 -8.70 8.19
C GLY A 192 -19.72 -7.29 8.81
N LEU A 193 -20.52 -6.34 8.34
CA LEU A 193 -20.50 -4.94 8.76
C LEU A 193 -21.83 -4.55 9.43
N GLU A 194 -21.77 -3.63 10.41
CA GLU A 194 -22.96 -3.06 11.06
C GLU A 194 -23.66 -2.08 10.10
N THR A 195 -22.86 -1.31 9.35
CA THR A 195 -23.31 -0.40 8.31
C THR A 195 -22.35 -0.45 7.14
N LEU A 196 -22.85 -0.45 5.91
CA LEU A 196 -22.03 -0.39 4.69
C LEU A 196 -21.45 1.00 4.47
N GLU A 197 -22.12 2.04 4.98
CA GLU A 197 -21.75 3.43 4.78
C GLU A 197 -20.83 3.94 5.88
N SER A 198 -19.72 4.51 5.47
CA SER A 198 -18.75 5.18 6.32
C SER A 198 -17.89 6.14 5.48
N VAL A 199 -17.17 7.04 6.12
CA VAL A 199 -16.15 7.84 5.44
C VAL A 199 -15.11 6.92 4.78
N GLU A 200 -14.75 5.83 5.46
CA GLU A 200 -13.79 4.83 4.96
C GLU A 200 -14.28 4.14 3.69
N SER A 201 -15.53 3.69 3.66
CA SER A 201 -16.09 3.03 2.47
C SER A 201 -16.20 4.00 1.28
N ASN A 202 -16.65 5.22 1.51
CA ASN A 202 -16.72 6.25 0.47
C ASN A 202 -15.35 6.53 -0.18
N ILE A 203 -14.30 6.74 0.62
CA ILE A 203 -12.94 6.98 0.13
C ILE A 203 -12.38 5.73 -0.56
N SER A 204 -12.56 4.55 0.05
CA SER A 204 -12.02 3.29 -0.46
C SER A 204 -12.65 2.94 -1.81
N ASN A 205 -13.97 3.00 -1.93
CA ASN A 205 -14.69 2.71 -3.17
C ASN A 205 -14.27 3.68 -4.30
N PHE A 206 -14.14 4.98 -3.99
CA PHE A 206 -13.64 5.95 -4.94
C PHE A 206 -12.22 5.60 -5.43
N LEU A 207 -11.29 5.29 -4.52
CA LEU A 207 -9.90 5.01 -4.88
C LEU A 207 -9.74 3.65 -5.59
N ILE A 208 -10.49 2.63 -5.19
CA ILE A 208 -10.54 1.33 -5.88
C ILE A 208 -11.03 1.53 -7.32
N LYS A 209 -12.17 2.18 -7.51
CA LYS A 209 -12.73 2.46 -8.84
C LYS A 209 -11.78 3.32 -9.69
N LYS A 210 -11.09 4.29 -9.09
CA LYS A 210 -10.18 5.20 -9.80
C LYS A 210 -8.92 4.50 -10.28
N PHE A 211 -8.32 3.65 -9.45
CA PHE A 211 -7.01 3.04 -9.71
C PHE A 211 -7.08 1.55 -10.05
N ASP A 212 -8.27 0.97 -10.07
CA ASP A 212 -8.50 -0.46 -10.30
C ASP A 212 -7.63 -1.30 -9.34
N GLY A 213 -7.78 -1.00 -8.05
CA GLY A 213 -7.07 -1.68 -6.97
C GLY A 213 -7.94 -2.74 -6.30
N ASN A 214 -7.31 -3.65 -5.55
CA ASN A 214 -8.05 -4.72 -4.86
C ASN A 214 -8.55 -4.29 -3.48
N GLN A 215 -7.79 -3.43 -2.80
CA GLN A 215 -8.07 -3.01 -1.43
C GLN A 215 -7.43 -1.65 -1.15
N VAL A 216 -8.07 -0.88 -0.29
CA VAL A 216 -7.52 0.38 0.26
C VAL A 216 -7.38 0.24 1.78
N LYS A 217 -6.23 0.65 2.30
CA LYS A 217 -5.99 0.78 3.75
C LYS A 217 -5.80 2.25 4.07
N ILE A 218 -6.57 2.79 5.01
CA ILE A 218 -6.53 4.21 5.36
C ILE A 218 -5.86 4.39 6.72
N ASN A 219 -4.87 5.30 6.76
CA ASN A 219 -4.25 5.79 7.99
C ASN A 219 -4.86 7.16 8.30
N TRP A 220 -5.62 7.20 9.38
CA TRP A 220 -6.32 8.39 9.84
C TRP A 220 -5.42 9.28 10.70
N ILE A 221 -5.55 10.60 10.52
CA ILE A 221 -4.97 11.59 11.44
C ILE A 221 -6.04 12.01 12.44
N GLY A 222 -6.03 11.32 13.58
CA GLY A 222 -7.06 11.43 14.61
C GLY A 222 -8.36 10.74 14.24
N GLY A 223 -9.20 10.55 15.26
CA GLY A 223 -10.54 9.98 15.14
C GLY A 223 -11.62 11.02 15.27
N GLU A 224 -12.84 10.65 14.90
CA GLU A 224 -14.04 11.43 15.13
C GLU A 224 -15.21 10.54 15.53
N ASP A 225 -16.14 11.13 16.23
CA ASP A 225 -17.41 10.48 16.57
C ASP A 225 -18.37 10.54 15.37
N GLN A 226 -19.18 9.50 15.18
CA GLN A 226 -20.16 9.47 14.09
C GLN A 226 -21.12 10.65 14.11
N SER A 227 -21.39 11.23 15.31
CA SER A 227 -22.25 12.39 15.48
C SER A 227 -21.58 13.72 15.17
N SER A 228 -20.24 13.75 14.97
CA SER A 228 -19.48 14.95 14.71
C SER A 228 -19.50 15.35 13.24
N LEU A 229 -19.47 16.66 12.96
CA LEU A 229 -19.17 17.21 11.65
C LEU A 229 -17.65 17.42 11.52
N VAL A 230 -17.16 17.36 10.29
CA VAL A 230 -15.78 17.71 9.92
C VAL A 230 -15.83 18.81 8.87
N LEU A 231 -15.46 20.02 9.29
CA LEU A 231 -15.60 21.26 8.53
C LEU A 231 -14.22 21.86 8.19
N GLY A 232 -14.22 23.13 7.72
CA GLY A 232 -13.00 23.87 7.37
C GLY A 232 -12.21 23.18 6.26
N ASP A 233 -10.89 23.08 6.45
CA ASP A 233 -9.99 22.41 5.48
C ASP A 233 -10.14 20.89 5.45
N GLY A 234 -11.01 20.33 6.31
CA GLY A 234 -11.25 18.90 6.40
C GLY A 234 -10.20 18.16 7.25
N ARG A 235 -10.42 16.86 7.46
CA ARG A 235 -9.51 15.97 8.17
C ARG A 235 -8.57 15.28 7.20
N PRO A 236 -7.26 15.33 7.45
CA PRO A 236 -6.28 14.66 6.60
C PRO A 236 -6.28 13.14 6.80
N PHE A 237 -5.95 12.42 5.71
CA PHE A 237 -5.77 10.98 5.70
C PHE A 237 -4.69 10.55 4.72
N PHE A 238 -4.14 9.37 4.94
CA PHE A 238 -3.27 8.68 3.99
C PHE A 238 -3.93 7.36 3.59
N ALA A 239 -4.01 7.11 2.29
CA ALA A 239 -4.55 5.88 1.75
C ALA A 239 -3.46 5.08 1.03
N LYS A 240 -3.41 3.76 1.28
CA LYS A 240 -2.56 2.79 0.58
C LYS A 240 -3.46 1.91 -0.28
N ILE A 241 -3.37 2.04 -1.60
CA ILE A 241 -4.07 1.21 -2.57
C ILE A 241 -3.19 0.00 -2.89
N LEU A 242 -3.71 -1.19 -2.69
CA LEU A 242 -3.03 -2.44 -2.99
C LEU A 242 -3.37 -2.90 -4.40
N ASN A 243 -2.35 -3.39 -5.10
CA ASN A 243 -2.44 -3.90 -6.47
C ASN A 243 -3.16 -2.96 -7.47
N PRO A 244 -2.83 -1.65 -7.50
CA PRO A 244 -3.44 -0.73 -8.45
C PRO A 244 -3.03 -1.09 -9.87
N LYS A 245 -3.99 -1.33 -10.77
CA LYS A 245 -3.71 -1.56 -12.19
C LYS A 245 -3.53 -0.24 -12.95
N ARG A 246 -4.32 0.78 -12.65
CA ARG A 246 -4.34 2.08 -13.36
C ARG A 246 -3.67 3.20 -12.58
N ARG A 247 -2.38 3.03 -12.28
CA ARG A 247 -1.63 3.96 -11.44
C ARG A 247 -1.36 5.34 -12.07
N ASN A 248 -1.43 5.47 -13.40
CA ASN A 248 -1.18 6.74 -14.10
C ASN A 248 -2.40 7.68 -14.11
N ARG A 249 -3.59 7.22 -13.67
CA ARG A 249 -4.79 8.05 -13.62
C ARG A 249 -4.56 9.31 -12.78
N ILE A 250 -5.00 10.46 -13.31
CA ILE A 250 -4.89 11.76 -12.64
C ILE A 250 -5.94 11.86 -11.54
N LEU A 251 -5.53 12.35 -10.37
CA LEU A 251 -6.43 12.73 -9.29
C LEU A 251 -6.84 14.19 -9.45
N ARG A 252 -8.13 14.48 -9.37
CA ARG A 252 -8.62 15.86 -9.20
C ARG A 252 -8.27 16.31 -7.80
N LYS A 253 -7.82 17.55 -7.64
CA LYS A 253 -7.46 18.12 -6.33
C LYS A 253 -8.62 18.12 -5.33
N SER A 254 -9.86 18.26 -5.83
CA SER A 254 -11.07 18.21 -5.02
C SER A 254 -12.20 17.52 -5.78
N LEU A 255 -13.10 16.87 -5.04
CA LEU A 255 -14.32 16.26 -5.59
C LEU A 255 -15.36 16.09 -4.48
N LYS A 256 -16.63 16.04 -4.88
CA LYS A 256 -17.75 15.75 -3.99
C LYS A 256 -18.16 14.30 -4.23
N LEU A 257 -18.26 13.54 -3.17
CA LEU A 257 -18.93 12.25 -3.09
C LEU A 257 -20.30 12.47 -2.44
N GLU A 258 -21.10 11.43 -2.32
CA GLU A 258 -22.47 11.53 -1.82
C GLU A 258 -22.55 12.24 -0.46
N ASP A 259 -21.86 11.74 0.54
CA ASP A 259 -21.93 12.21 1.93
C ASP A 259 -20.74 13.04 2.39
N ILE A 260 -19.66 13.00 1.63
CA ILE A 260 -18.39 13.66 1.97
C ILE A 260 -17.84 14.43 0.77
N SER A 261 -16.99 15.39 1.04
CA SER A 261 -16.17 16.00 0.00
C SER A 261 -14.69 15.75 0.29
N LEU A 262 -13.93 15.51 -0.77
CA LEU A 262 -12.48 15.30 -0.71
C LEU A 262 -11.77 16.52 -1.27
N SER A 263 -10.65 16.87 -0.65
CA SER A 263 -9.78 17.98 -1.06
C SER A 263 -8.31 17.63 -0.93
N GLU A 264 -7.42 18.42 -1.50
CA GLU A 264 -5.96 18.25 -1.47
C GLU A 264 -5.48 16.85 -1.92
N LEU A 265 -6.27 16.16 -2.75
CA LEU A 265 -5.93 14.83 -3.21
C LEU A 265 -4.65 14.85 -4.06
N LYS A 266 -3.64 14.10 -3.62
CA LYS A 266 -2.38 13.94 -4.35
C LYS A 266 -1.75 12.57 -4.11
N LYS A 267 -1.08 12.05 -5.14
CA LYS A 267 -0.22 10.88 -4.99
C LYS A 267 1.04 11.28 -4.24
N ILE A 268 1.48 10.42 -3.34
CA ILE A 268 2.70 10.62 -2.57
C ILE A 268 3.61 9.39 -2.71
N PRO A 269 4.94 9.53 -2.57
CA PRO A 269 5.85 8.39 -2.69
C PRO A 269 5.64 7.37 -1.57
N ILE A 270 5.70 7.81 -0.32
CA ILE A 270 5.54 7.01 0.90
C ILE A 270 4.93 7.92 1.97
N PRO A 271 3.93 7.44 2.73
CA PRO A 271 3.39 8.22 3.85
C PRO A 271 4.42 8.31 4.99
N PRO A 272 4.35 9.34 5.83
CA PRO A 272 5.16 9.45 7.04
C PRO A 272 5.00 8.21 7.91
N LYS A 273 6.09 7.78 8.57
CA LYS A 273 6.09 6.68 9.53
C LYS A 273 5.79 7.23 10.94
N GLY A 274 5.02 6.45 11.72
CA GLY A 274 4.70 6.80 13.11
C GLY A 274 3.48 7.70 13.25
N SER A 275 3.27 8.20 14.48
CA SER A 275 2.19 9.12 14.81
C SER A 275 2.52 10.53 14.32
N ILE A 276 1.57 11.15 13.64
CA ILE A 276 1.70 12.53 13.17
C ILE A 276 1.05 13.44 14.20
N ALA A 277 1.83 14.39 14.71
CA ALA A 277 1.31 15.43 15.58
C ALA A 277 0.38 16.37 14.79
N PHE A 278 -0.73 16.75 15.38
CA PHE A 278 -1.69 17.66 14.77
C PHE A 278 -2.42 18.45 15.86
N LYS A 279 -3.02 19.58 15.47
CA LYS A 279 -3.90 20.37 16.33
C LYS A 279 -5.33 20.32 15.81
N SER A 280 -6.29 20.39 16.71
CA SER A 280 -7.71 20.41 16.38
C SER A 280 -8.34 21.70 16.85
N LYS A 281 -9.06 22.38 15.94
CA LYS A 281 -10.00 23.44 16.30
C LYS A 281 -11.37 22.82 16.39
N VAL A 282 -11.95 22.77 17.59
CA VAL A 282 -13.24 22.12 17.85
C VAL A 282 -14.25 23.10 18.41
N SER A 283 -15.51 22.85 18.13
CA SER A 283 -16.66 23.59 18.66
C SER A 283 -17.60 22.60 19.33
N ILE A 284 -17.95 22.84 20.59
CA ILE A 284 -18.66 21.89 21.42
C ILE A 284 -19.84 22.59 22.06
N ILE A 285 -21.04 22.03 21.93
CA ILE A 285 -22.18 22.45 22.71
C ILE A 285 -22.23 21.56 23.94
N ILE A 286 -22.25 22.18 25.11
CA ILE A 286 -22.24 21.53 26.41
C ILE A 286 -23.52 21.85 27.15
N ASP A 287 -24.21 20.81 27.65
CA ASP A 287 -25.32 20.95 28.59
C ASP A 287 -24.81 20.74 30.02
N THR A 288 -25.33 21.50 30.97
CA THR A 288 -25.00 21.46 32.40
C THR A 288 -26.21 21.03 33.23
N LYS A 289 -25.98 20.28 34.33
CA LYS A 289 -27.05 19.82 35.20
C LYS A 289 -27.71 21.01 35.98
N LYS A 290 -26.92 21.96 36.43
CA LYS A 290 -27.38 23.16 37.11
C LYS A 290 -27.24 24.38 36.18
N PRO A 291 -28.06 25.48 36.41
CA PRO A 291 -27.88 26.70 35.66
C PRO A 291 -26.44 27.20 35.72
N ILE A 292 -25.97 27.82 34.65
CA ILE A 292 -24.61 28.34 34.51
C ILE A 292 -24.62 29.85 34.31
N SER A 293 -23.76 30.56 35.02
CA SER A 293 -23.54 32.01 34.89
C SER A 293 -22.31 32.33 34.05
N LEU A 294 -22.22 33.54 33.55
CA LEU A 294 -21.01 34.03 32.85
C LEU A 294 -19.78 34.05 33.77
N THR A 295 -20.00 34.36 35.07
CA THR A 295 -18.94 34.36 36.08
C THR A 295 -18.36 32.94 36.28
N GLN A 296 -19.21 31.92 36.30
CA GLN A 296 -18.73 30.52 36.35
C GLN A 296 -17.97 30.12 35.10
N LEU A 297 -18.44 30.53 33.89
CA LEU A 297 -17.73 30.26 32.65
C LEU A 297 -16.31 30.85 32.60
N LYS A 298 -16.08 32.01 33.27
CA LYS A 298 -14.73 32.61 33.39
C LYS A 298 -13.71 31.68 34.06
N LYS A 299 -14.14 30.74 34.91
CA LYS A 299 -13.22 29.76 35.48
C LYS A 299 -12.52 28.89 34.43
N LEU A 300 -13.11 28.76 33.23
CA LEU A 300 -12.50 28.02 32.11
C LEU A 300 -11.27 28.76 31.52
N ASP A 301 -11.06 30.02 31.82
CA ASP A 301 -9.91 30.77 31.30
C ASP A 301 -8.58 30.18 31.78
N ILE A 302 -8.55 29.46 32.89
CA ILE A 302 -7.37 28.71 33.38
C ILE A 302 -6.86 27.67 32.37
N LEU A 303 -7.74 27.21 31.49
CA LEU A 303 -7.39 26.25 30.45
C LEU A 303 -6.61 26.87 29.29
N LYS A 304 -6.54 28.19 29.20
CA LYS A 304 -5.82 28.88 28.13
C LYS A 304 -4.32 28.71 28.28
N ASN A 305 -3.67 28.16 27.24
CA ASN A 305 -2.25 27.81 27.26
C ASN A 305 -1.85 26.79 28.35
N SER A 306 -2.79 26.01 28.86
CA SER A 306 -2.55 25.02 29.90
C SER A 306 -2.23 23.63 29.31
N GLU A 307 -1.63 22.82 30.14
CA GLU A 307 -1.43 21.40 29.88
C GLU A 307 -2.52 20.59 30.57
N ILE A 308 -2.96 19.54 29.90
CA ILE A 308 -3.88 18.54 30.45
C ILE A 308 -3.20 17.18 30.47
N HIS A 309 -3.50 16.41 31.51
CA HIS A 309 -2.97 15.08 31.74
C HIS A 309 -4.06 14.05 31.47
N ASP A 310 -3.79 13.08 30.58
CA ASP A 310 -4.67 11.94 30.31
C ASP A 310 -4.12 10.72 31.06
N ALA A 311 -4.78 10.33 32.13
CA ALA A 311 -4.43 9.20 32.99
C ALA A 311 -5.15 7.89 32.59
N GLY A 312 -5.76 7.82 31.42
CA GLY A 312 -6.56 6.68 30.94
C GLY A 312 -5.80 5.34 31.00
N LYS A 313 -6.51 4.29 31.38
CA LYS A 313 -6.04 2.95 31.82
C LYS A 313 -4.98 2.24 30.94
N ASN A 314 -4.71 2.68 29.73
CA ASN A 314 -3.76 2.05 28.79
C ASN A 314 -2.79 3.03 28.12
N LYS A 315 -2.68 4.25 28.58
CA LYS A 315 -1.79 5.26 28.00
C LYS A 315 -0.73 5.68 29.01
N LYS A 316 0.53 5.68 28.58
CA LYS A 316 1.58 6.45 29.24
C LYS A 316 1.05 7.87 29.44
N ASN A 317 1.13 8.43 30.65
CA ASN A 317 0.77 9.83 30.96
C ASN A 317 1.16 10.74 29.78
N THR A 318 0.21 11.10 28.93
CA THR A 318 0.47 11.96 27.79
C THR A 318 0.04 13.37 28.14
N GLN A 319 1.00 14.26 28.20
CA GLN A 319 0.75 15.70 28.32
C GLN A 319 0.25 16.23 26.97
N LYS A 320 -0.84 16.96 26.99
CA LYS A 320 -1.47 17.60 25.84
C LYS A 320 -1.80 19.05 26.16
N ARG A 321 -1.71 19.93 25.17
CA ARG A 321 -1.86 21.36 25.39
C ARG A 321 -3.15 21.89 24.80
N ILE A 322 -3.81 22.81 25.53
CA ILE A 322 -4.88 23.67 25.03
C ILE A 322 -4.25 25.05 24.74
N TYR A 323 -4.36 25.53 23.52
CA TYR A 323 -3.73 26.77 23.07
C TYR A 323 -4.68 27.98 23.17
N LYS A 324 -5.96 27.73 22.79
CA LYS A 324 -6.98 28.79 22.79
C LYS A 324 -8.28 28.23 23.31
N ILE A 325 -9.02 29.06 24.01
CA ILE A 325 -10.35 28.81 24.52
C ILE A 325 -11.21 30.05 24.33
N SER A 326 -12.45 29.81 23.92
CA SER A 326 -13.51 30.82 23.98
C SER A 326 -14.84 30.12 24.29
N TYR A 327 -15.74 30.82 24.92
CA TYR A 327 -17.03 30.27 25.31
C TYR A 327 -18.12 31.31 25.12
N LYS A 328 -19.35 30.86 24.88
CA LYS A 328 -20.55 31.67 24.75
C LYS A 328 -21.73 30.99 25.44
N LYS A 329 -22.38 31.67 26.37
CA LYS A 329 -23.62 31.19 26.98
C LYS A 329 -24.70 31.11 25.92
N LEU A 330 -25.40 29.97 25.82
CA LEU A 330 -26.49 29.73 24.87
C LEU A 330 -27.85 29.74 25.58
N GLY A 331 -27.92 29.26 26.82
CA GLY A 331 -29.14 29.14 27.58
C GLY A 331 -28.89 29.11 29.09
N LYS A 332 -29.91 28.77 29.89
CA LYS A 332 -29.78 28.66 31.35
C LYS A 332 -28.81 27.53 31.71
N THR A 333 -28.84 26.42 30.99
CA THR A 333 -28.08 25.20 31.27
C THR A 333 -27.25 24.75 30.06
N SER A 334 -26.89 25.68 29.16
CA SER A 334 -26.10 25.31 27.98
C SER A 334 -25.16 26.42 27.54
N PHE A 335 -23.99 26.05 27.05
CA PHE A 335 -23.00 26.96 26.49
C PHE A 335 -22.21 26.33 25.34
N LEU A 336 -21.65 27.20 24.48
CA LEU A 336 -20.73 26.83 23.44
C LEU A 336 -19.30 26.96 23.96
N LEU A 337 -18.46 25.99 23.66
CA LEU A 337 -17.03 25.99 23.98
C LEU A 337 -16.23 25.73 22.68
N ASP A 338 -15.41 26.73 22.31
CA ASP A 338 -14.48 26.58 21.18
C ASP A 338 -13.07 26.44 21.73
N LEU A 339 -12.35 25.43 21.23
CA LEU A 339 -11.00 25.09 21.65
C LEU A 339 -10.06 24.94 20.45
N LEU A 340 -8.82 25.37 20.64
CA LEU A 340 -7.68 24.96 19.82
C LEU A 340 -6.75 24.16 20.74
N LEU A 341 -6.55 22.88 20.43
CA LEU A 341 -5.86 21.92 21.30
C LEU A 341 -5.07 20.90 20.49
N ASP A 342 -4.15 20.20 21.15
CA ASP A 342 -3.43 19.07 20.58
C ASP A 342 -4.38 17.96 20.17
N GLY A 343 -4.04 17.28 19.07
CA GLY A 343 -4.79 16.14 18.60
C GLY A 343 -4.67 14.93 19.52
N GLY A 344 -5.73 14.10 19.49
CA GLY A 344 -5.79 12.86 20.26
C GLY A 344 -6.31 12.98 21.68
N ILE A 345 -6.78 14.17 22.11
CA ILE A 345 -7.50 14.35 23.36
C ILE A 345 -8.92 13.77 23.19
N PRO A 346 -9.36 12.86 24.08
CA PRO A 346 -10.74 12.36 24.08
C PRO A 346 -11.68 13.44 24.63
N ILE A 347 -12.23 14.27 23.74
CA ILE A 347 -13.01 15.49 24.06
C ILE A 347 -14.19 15.21 25.01
N LYS A 348 -14.91 14.11 24.80
CA LYS A 348 -16.03 13.76 25.68
C LYS A 348 -15.57 13.50 27.10
N SER A 349 -14.46 12.77 27.29
CA SER A 349 -13.87 12.53 28.60
C SER A 349 -13.35 13.83 29.23
N PHE A 350 -12.73 14.72 28.43
CA PHE A 350 -12.31 16.05 28.90
C PHE A 350 -13.46 16.89 29.42
N ILE A 351 -14.68 16.70 28.95
CA ILE A 351 -15.85 17.42 29.45
C ILE A 351 -16.44 16.79 30.69
N GLN A 352 -16.49 15.44 30.77
CA GLN A 352 -17.34 14.71 31.70
C GLN A 352 -16.60 13.91 32.76
N ASN A 353 -15.32 13.57 32.56
CA ASN A 353 -14.70 12.46 33.28
C ASN A 353 -13.41 12.86 34.01
N SER A 354 -13.17 12.27 35.18
CA SER A 354 -12.00 12.42 36.03
C SER A 354 -10.70 11.80 35.46
N GLU A 355 -10.76 11.06 34.36
CA GLU A 355 -9.55 10.51 33.72
C GLU A 355 -8.65 11.59 33.09
N ILE A 356 -9.19 12.79 32.89
CA ILE A 356 -8.46 13.93 32.35
C ILE A 356 -8.51 15.07 33.34
N THR A 357 -7.33 15.59 33.71
CA THR A 357 -7.20 16.67 34.69
C THR A 357 -6.36 17.81 34.11
N PRO A 358 -6.82 19.08 34.24
CA PRO A 358 -8.15 19.48 34.70
C PRO A 358 -9.24 19.20 33.65
N ASN A 359 -10.48 18.96 34.05
CA ASN A 359 -11.62 18.78 33.16
C ASN A 359 -12.71 19.87 33.37
N VAL A 360 -13.62 19.97 32.39
CA VAL A 360 -14.61 21.06 32.36
C VAL A 360 -15.60 20.94 33.52
N SER A 361 -16.06 19.73 33.87
CA SER A 361 -17.04 19.51 34.94
C SER A 361 -16.50 19.92 36.31
N GLU A 362 -15.23 19.57 36.60
CA GLU A 362 -14.56 19.95 37.86
C GLU A 362 -14.36 21.45 37.96
N LEU A 363 -13.87 22.10 36.90
CA LEU A 363 -13.63 23.54 36.90
C LEU A 363 -14.89 24.34 37.11
N LEU A 364 -16.03 23.86 36.59
CA LEU A 364 -17.31 24.54 36.72
C LEU A 364 -18.08 24.14 38.00
N ASP A 365 -17.61 23.14 38.75
CA ASP A 365 -18.35 22.51 39.84
C ASP A 365 -19.79 22.19 39.43
N ASN A 366 -19.93 21.65 38.23
CA ASN A 366 -21.20 21.34 37.61
C ASN A 366 -21.08 20.17 36.63
N GLN A 367 -21.95 19.21 36.76
CA GLN A 367 -21.94 18.05 35.85
C GLN A 367 -22.25 18.54 34.40
N CYS A 368 -21.27 18.37 33.51
CA CYS A 368 -21.35 18.76 32.12
C CYS A 368 -21.51 17.54 31.21
N ARG A 369 -22.25 17.69 30.13
CA ARG A 369 -22.42 16.68 29.09
C ARG A 369 -22.20 17.29 27.71
N CYS A 370 -21.41 16.62 26.91
CA CYS A 370 -21.23 16.96 25.49
C CYS A 370 -22.52 16.66 24.70
N LYS A 371 -23.21 17.68 24.23
CA LYS A 371 -24.41 17.58 23.38
C LYS A 371 -24.03 17.39 21.91
N SER A 372 -23.11 18.21 21.41
CA SER A 372 -22.56 18.08 20.06
C SER A 372 -21.09 18.50 20.03
N LEU A 373 -20.35 17.87 19.14
CA LEU A 373 -18.93 18.12 18.92
C LEU A 373 -18.66 18.21 17.41
N ASP A 374 -18.12 19.33 16.95
CA ASP A 374 -17.78 19.55 15.56
C ASP A 374 -16.32 19.95 15.41
N PHE A 375 -15.61 19.31 14.48
CA PHE A 375 -14.26 19.70 14.11
C PHE A 375 -14.33 20.84 13.10
N LYS A 376 -13.90 22.02 13.51
CA LYS A 376 -13.87 23.23 12.67
C LYS A 376 -12.64 23.24 11.76
N ASN A 377 -11.52 22.70 12.23
CA ASN A 377 -10.32 22.50 11.42
C ASN A 377 -9.35 21.52 12.06
N ILE A 378 -8.54 20.85 11.23
CA ILE A 378 -7.42 20.00 11.64
C ILE A 378 -6.15 20.55 11.01
N ILE A 379 -5.19 20.92 11.83
CA ILE A 379 -3.93 21.59 11.45
C ILE A 379 -2.79 20.59 11.65
N LEU A 380 -2.02 20.31 10.58
CA LEU A 380 -0.80 19.49 10.60
C LEU A 380 0.42 20.34 10.92
#